data_55f06aa744c1aa738ddcea72ec50579d
#
_entry.id   55f06aa744c1aa738ddcea72ec50579d
#
_cell.length_a   1.000
_cell.length_b   1.000
_cell.length_c   1.000
_cell.angle_alpha   90.00
_cell.angle_beta   90.00
_cell.angle_gamma   90.00
#
_symmetry.space_group_name_H-M   'P 1'
#
loop_
_entity.id
_entity.type
_entity.pdbx_description
1 polymer ?
#
loop_
_entity_poly.entity_id
_entity_poly.type
_entity_poly.pdbx_seq_one_letter_code
_entity_poly.pdbx_strand_id
1 'polypeptide(L)'
;GFKLASGDYVITMDADLQDDPKEIHNLINKIDEGWDLVSGWKKTRLDPLNKRLPSKIFNFVTRIISGTKIHDFNCGLKGYKKVVVKSIDLYGGRHRYIPAIAGQQKFKVTEIIVNHRSRKYGETKYGGSRILHGFFDLITILFLNKYTQQPLHLFGTIGIFFSTSGVFSEFLVLYYKYFLGEPFSKHIALLMLGIMLIV
;
A
#
# COMPACT_ATOMS: atom_id res chain seq x y z
N GLY A 1 -20.43 8.95 0.13
CA GLY A 1 -20.71 8.65 -1.28
C GLY A 1 -21.17 7.22 -1.48
N PHE A 2 -20.32 6.19 -1.24
CA PHE A 2 -20.61 4.78 -1.56
C PHE A 2 -21.89 4.25 -0.88
N LYS A 3 -22.11 4.56 0.40
CA LYS A 3 -23.30 4.09 1.14
C LYS A 3 -24.61 4.62 0.54
N LEU A 4 -24.58 5.84 -0.02
CA LEU A 4 -25.75 6.50 -0.61
C LEU A 4 -25.95 6.19 -2.10
N ALA A 5 -24.95 5.62 -2.77
CA ALA A 5 -25.06 5.30 -4.19
C ALA A 5 -26.14 4.22 -4.41
N SER A 6 -27.10 4.48 -5.33
CA SER A 6 -28.23 3.61 -5.64
C SER A 6 -28.14 2.97 -7.03
N GLY A 7 -27.33 3.55 -7.94
CA GLY A 7 -27.14 3.04 -9.30
C GLY A 7 -26.48 1.68 -9.35
N ASP A 8 -26.66 0.96 -10.45
CA ASP A 8 -26.06 -0.37 -10.66
C ASP A 8 -24.55 -0.26 -10.93
N TYR A 9 -24.13 0.82 -11.56
CA TYR A 9 -22.74 1.22 -11.74
C TYR A 9 -22.44 2.48 -10.93
N VAL A 10 -21.29 2.50 -10.31
CA VAL A 10 -20.78 3.66 -9.55
C VAL A 10 -19.44 4.07 -10.16
N ILE A 11 -19.33 5.33 -10.54
CA ILE A 11 -18.09 5.90 -11.09
C ILE A 11 -17.52 6.90 -10.08
N THR A 12 -16.24 6.81 -9.80
CA THR A 12 -15.48 7.85 -9.08
C THR A 12 -14.59 8.58 -10.06
N MET A 13 -14.44 9.88 -9.88
CA MET A 13 -13.60 10.74 -10.71
C MET A 13 -13.09 11.91 -9.86
N ASP A 14 -11.86 12.34 -10.08
CA ASP A 14 -11.30 13.51 -9.42
C ASP A 14 -11.90 14.81 -10.02
N ALA A 15 -12.21 15.78 -9.16
CA ALA A 15 -12.86 17.04 -9.59
C ALA A 15 -11.87 18.10 -10.09
N ASP A 16 -10.61 17.74 -10.33
CA ASP A 16 -9.54 18.67 -10.75
C ASP A 16 -9.39 18.81 -12.28
N LEU A 17 -10.35 18.29 -13.03
CA LEU A 17 -10.44 18.33 -14.51
C LEU A 17 -9.28 17.61 -15.24
N GLN A 18 -8.51 16.79 -14.54
CA GLN A 18 -7.43 16.00 -15.15
C GLN A 18 -7.93 14.71 -15.79
N ASP A 19 -9.03 14.14 -15.29
CA ASP A 19 -9.66 12.96 -15.86
C ASP A 19 -10.61 13.35 -17.01
N ASP A 20 -10.66 12.51 -18.06
CA ASP A 20 -11.56 12.72 -19.20
C ASP A 20 -12.90 12.01 -18.97
N PRO A 21 -14.03 12.73 -18.90
CA PRO A 21 -15.35 12.10 -18.73
C PRO A 21 -15.72 11.11 -19.86
N LYS A 22 -15.13 11.22 -21.03
CA LYS A 22 -15.36 10.30 -22.16
C LYS A 22 -14.92 8.86 -21.81
N GLU A 23 -13.96 8.70 -20.91
CA GLU A 23 -13.47 7.40 -20.46
C GLU A 23 -14.50 6.64 -19.61
N ILE A 24 -15.55 7.30 -19.11
CA ILE A 24 -16.64 6.65 -18.36
C ILE A 24 -17.29 5.55 -19.20
N HIS A 25 -17.49 5.76 -20.49
CA HIS A 25 -18.05 4.76 -21.41
C HIS A 25 -17.16 3.50 -21.47
N ASN A 26 -15.85 3.70 -21.55
CA ASN A 26 -14.89 2.60 -21.61
C ASN A 26 -14.87 1.79 -20.30
N LEU A 27 -15.05 2.47 -19.16
CA LEU A 27 -15.17 1.79 -17.85
C LEU A 27 -16.43 0.95 -17.77
N ILE A 28 -17.59 1.48 -18.21
CA ILE A 28 -18.87 0.76 -18.21
C ILE A 28 -18.80 -0.46 -19.13
N ASN A 29 -18.34 -0.29 -20.35
CA ASN A 29 -18.18 -1.40 -21.30
C ASN A 29 -17.32 -2.52 -20.70
N LYS A 30 -16.25 -2.16 -19.98
CA LYS A 30 -15.38 -3.15 -19.34
C LYS A 30 -16.06 -3.86 -18.17
N ILE A 31 -16.93 -3.18 -17.44
CA ILE A 31 -17.77 -3.80 -16.38
C ILE A 31 -18.77 -4.78 -17.01
N ASP A 32 -19.37 -4.42 -18.16
CA ASP A 32 -20.32 -5.27 -18.89
C ASP A 32 -19.67 -6.55 -19.44
N GLU A 33 -18.34 -6.53 -19.73
CA GLU A 33 -17.56 -7.72 -20.04
C GLU A 33 -17.45 -8.71 -18.86
N GLY A 34 -17.97 -8.38 -17.67
CA GLY A 34 -18.00 -9.24 -16.49
C GLY A 34 -16.98 -8.90 -15.41
N TRP A 35 -16.33 -7.73 -15.50
CA TRP A 35 -15.47 -7.22 -14.43
C TRP A 35 -16.30 -6.53 -13.36
N ASP A 36 -15.84 -6.58 -12.09
CA ASP A 36 -16.56 -6.02 -10.96
C ASP A 36 -16.03 -4.63 -10.58
N LEU A 37 -14.73 -4.41 -10.79
CA LEU A 37 -14.06 -3.14 -10.61
C LEU A 37 -13.07 -2.89 -11.76
N VAL A 38 -13.15 -1.71 -12.36
CA VAL A 38 -12.25 -1.26 -13.42
C VAL A 38 -11.54 0.02 -12.98
N SER A 39 -10.22 0.02 -12.88
CA SER A 39 -9.42 1.19 -12.54
C SER A 39 -8.86 1.85 -13.80
N GLY A 40 -8.79 3.17 -13.82
CA GLY A 40 -8.02 3.86 -14.83
C GLY A 40 -6.52 3.67 -14.62
N TRP A 41 -5.77 3.50 -15.70
CA TRP A 41 -4.31 3.52 -15.70
C TRP A 41 -3.78 4.71 -16.49
N LYS A 42 -3.21 5.68 -15.77
CA LYS A 42 -2.54 6.85 -16.37
C LYS A 42 -1.16 6.46 -16.87
N LYS A 43 -1.10 5.74 -18.01
CA LYS A 43 0.16 5.21 -18.59
C LYS A 43 1.14 6.33 -18.92
N THR A 44 0.65 7.40 -19.53
CA THR A 44 1.44 8.59 -19.90
C THR A 44 1.17 9.69 -18.89
N ARG A 45 1.92 9.70 -17.76
CA ARG A 45 1.82 10.76 -16.76
C ARG A 45 2.66 11.96 -17.15
N LEU A 46 2.03 13.12 -17.17
CA LEU A 46 2.68 14.42 -17.39
C LEU A 46 3.27 15.03 -16.10
N ASP A 47 3.24 14.27 -14.99
CA ASP A 47 3.75 14.69 -13.69
C ASP A 47 5.30 14.75 -13.64
N PRO A 48 5.91 15.64 -12.82
CA PRO A 48 7.34 15.71 -12.60
C PRO A 48 7.93 14.40 -12.04
N LEU A 49 9.20 14.11 -12.32
CA LEU A 49 9.90 12.88 -11.94
C LEU A 49 9.89 12.60 -10.43
N ASN A 50 10.00 13.64 -9.60
CA ASN A 50 9.95 13.55 -8.15
C ASN A 50 8.62 13.01 -7.59
N LYS A 51 7.52 13.09 -8.37
CA LYS A 51 6.22 12.50 -8.01
C LYS A 51 6.01 11.12 -8.64
N ARG A 52 6.65 10.86 -9.79
CA ARG A 52 6.50 9.60 -10.53
C ARG A 52 7.18 8.43 -9.84
N LEU A 53 8.39 8.63 -9.31
CA LEU A 53 9.18 7.56 -8.69
C LEU A 53 8.53 7.01 -7.41
N PRO A 54 8.13 7.84 -6.41
CA PRO A 54 7.42 7.34 -5.24
C PRO A 54 6.12 6.63 -5.58
N SER A 55 5.37 7.14 -6.57
CA SER A 55 4.12 6.49 -7.03
C SER A 55 4.37 5.13 -7.66
N LYS A 56 5.46 4.94 -8.42
CA LYS A 56 5.83 3.65 -9.00
C LYS A 56 6.20 2.63 -7.93
N ILE A 57 7.00 3.03 -6.95
CA ILE A 57 7.39 2.18 -5.82
C ILE A 57 6.14 1.76 -5.04
N PHE A 58 5.28 2.72 -4.70
CA PHE A 58 4.02 2.46 -4.02
C PHE A 58 3.13 1.46 -4.78
N ASN A 59 2.91 1.68 -6.07
CA ASN A 59 2.10 0.80 -6.90
C ASN A 59 2.72 -0.60 -7.00
N PHE A 60 4.04 -0.70 -7.14
CA PHE A 60 4.75 -1.98 -7.19
C PHE A 60 4.59 -2.78 -5.90
N VAL A 61 4.83 -2.13 -4.76
CA VAL A 61 4.69 -2.78 -3.44
C VAL A 61 3.23 -3.17 -3.18
N THR A 62 2.27 -2.27 -3.46
CA THR A 62 0.84 -2.56 -3.30
C THR A 62 0.40 -3.74 -4.17
N ARG A 63 0.91 -3.84 -5.40
CA ARG A 63 0.64 -4.98 -6.30
C ARG A 63 1.09 -6.31 -5.71
N ILE A 64 2.34 -6.37 -5.23
CA ILE A 64 2.89 -7.59 -4.62
C ILE A 64 2.08 -8.01 -3.41
N ILE A 65 1.77 -7.04 -2.55
CA ILE A 65 1.08 -7.28 -1.28
C ILE A 65 -0.37 -7.69 -1.46
N SER A 66 -1.08 -7.01 -2.36
CA SER A 66 -2.51 -7.28 -2.60
C SER A 66 -2.76 -8.46 -3.55
N GLY A 67 -1.75 -8.89 -4.31
CA GLY A 67 -1.92 -9.87 -5.39
C GLY A 67 -2.76 -9.37 -6.57
N THR A 68 -3.18 -8.09 -6.56
CA THR A 68 -4.06 -7.51 -7.59
C THR A 68 -3.21 -7.00 -8.76
N LYS A 69 -3.47 -7.53 -9.96
CA LYS A 69 -2.65 -7.28 -11.16
C LYS A 69 -3.03 -5.98 -11.88
N ILE A 70 -2.91 -4.83 -11.21
CA ILE A 70 -3.09 -3.50 -11.81
C ILE A 70 -1.82 -2.65 -11.67
N HIS A 71 -1.65 -1.65 -12.54
CA HIS A 71 -0.48 -0.76 -12.57
C HIS A 71 -0.68 0.53 -11.79
N ASP A 72 -1.91 1.01 -11.65
CA ASP A 72 -2.18 2.29 -10.99
C ASP A 72 -3.32 2.20 -9.97
N PHE A 73 -2.93 2.07 -8.69
CA PHE A 73 -3.88 2.07 -7.57
C PHE A 73 -4.38 3.48 -7.23
N ASN A 74 -3.61 4.52 -7.60
CA ASN A 74 -3.87 5.91 -7.23
C ASN A 74 -4.74 6.68 -8.22
N CYS A 75 -5.15 6.10 -9.34
CA CYS A 75 -6.04 6.77 -10.27
C CYS A 75 -7.41 7.05 -9.60
N GLY A 76 -7.91 8.29 -9.70
CA GLY A 76 -9.23 8.67 -9.18
C GLY A 76 -10.38 8.12 -10.02
N LEU A 77 -10.14 7.96 -11.32
CA LEU A 77 -11.14 7.47 -12.27
C LEU A 77 -11.28 5.95 -12.16
N LYS A 78 -12.38 5.48 -11.60
CA LYS A 78 -12.69 4.06 -11.41
C LYS A 78 -14.18 3.79 -11.60
N GLY A 79 -14.49 2.62 -12.16
CA GLY A 79 -15.83 2.10 -12.29
C GLY A 79 -16.05 0.87 -11.41
N TYR A 80 -17.24 0.76 -10.83
CA TYR A 80 -17.60 -0.31 -9.91
C TYR A 80 -19.00 -0.82 -10.17
N LYS A 81 -19.23 -2.13 -10.02
CA LYS A 81 -20.58 -2.65 -9.80
C LYS A 81 -21.06 -2.27 -8.40
N LYS A 82 -22.37 -2.06 -8.25
CA LYS A 82 -23.02 -1.74 -6.97
C LYS A 82 -22.60 -2.70 -5.83
N VAL A 83 -22.49 -3.98 -6.11
CA VAL A 83 -22.11 -4.99 -5.11
C VAL A 83 -20.74 -4.70 -4.50
N VAL A 84 -19.77 -4.23 -5.29
CA VAL A 84 -18.42 -3.89 -4.81
C VAL A 84 -18.47 -2.72 -3.85
N VAL A 85 -19.15 -1.63 -4.20
CA VAL A 85 -19.22 -0.43 -3.34
C VAL A 85 -20.00 -0.66 -2.06
N LYS A 86 -20.93 -1.61 -2.05
CA LYS A 86 -21.71 -1.97 -0.85
C LYS A 86 -20.97 -2.95 0.08
N SER A 87 -20.02 -3.73 -0.45
CA SER A 87 -19.23 -4.67 0.33
C SER A 87 -17.99 -4.05 0.97
N ILE A 88 -17.49 -2.93 0.42
CA ILE A 88 -16.26 -2.29 0.90
C ILE A 88 -16.61 -1.19 1.91
N ASP A 89 -16.15 -1.38 3.15
CA ASP A 89 -16.24 -0.32 4.17
C ASP A 89 -14.99 0.57 4.11
N LEU A 90 -15.20 1.82 3.67
CA LEU A 90 -14.14 2.80 3.48
C LEU A 90 -14.06 3.76 4.66
N TYR A 91 -12.91 3.82 5.32
CA TYR A 91 -12.59 4.84 6.31
C TYR A 91 -11.16 5.36 6.13
N GLY A 92 -10.91 6.60 6.51
CA GLY A 92 -9.59 7.24 6.39
C GLY A 92 -9.04 7.29 4.97
N GLY A 93 -7.74 7.07 4.81
CA GLY A 93 -7.01 7.11 3.53
C GLY A 93 -7.23 5.91 2.59
N ARG A 94 -8.12 4.98 2.91
CA ARG A 94 -8.29 3.70 2.20
C ARG A 94 -8.81 3.80 0.78
N HIS A 95 -9.28 4.96 0.32
CA HIS A 95 -9.77 5.15 -1.05
C HIS A 95 -8.74 4.78 -2.14
N ARG A 96 -7.44 4.85 -1.84
CA ARG A 96 -6.36 4.44 -2.77
C ARG A 96 -6.25 2.93 -2.94
N TYR A 97 -6.72 2.19 -1.95
CA TYR A 97 -6.57 0.74 -1.87
C TYR A 97 -7.83 -0.03 -2.25
N ILE A 98 -8.87 0.68 -2.71
CA ILE A 98 -10.12 0.04 -3.12
C ILE A 98 -9.89 -1.14 -4.07
N PRO A 99 -9.06 -1.03 -5.13
CA PRO A 99 -8.80 -2.17 -6.01
C PRO A 99 -8.12 -3.35 -5.30
N ALA A 100 -7.22 -3.06 -4.35
CA ALA A 100 -6.56 -4.09 -3.55
C ALA A 100 -7.56 -4.81 -2.63
N ILE A 101 -8.40 -4.04 -1.92
CA ILE A 101 -9.44 -4.57 -1.03
C ILE A 101 -10.46 -5.41 -1.82
N ALA A 102 -10.89 -4.91 -2.99
CA ALA A 102 -11.80 -5.64 -3.87
C ALA A 102 -11.20 -6.97 -4.34
N GLY A 103 -9.91 -6.95 -4.77
CA GLY A 103 -9.20 -8.16 -5.18
C GLY A 103 -9.11 -9.20 -4.07
N GLN A 104 -8.90 -8.78 -2.81
CA GLN A 104 -8.88 -9.67 -1.65
C GLN A 104 -10.26 -10.27 -1.33
N GLN A 105 -11.31 -9.52 -1.56
CA GLN A 105 -12.69 -10.02 -1.47
C GLN A 105 -13.10 -10.89 -2.69
N LYS A 106 -12.12 -11.25 -3.54
CA LYS A 106 -12.30 -12.10 -4.74
C LYS A 106 -13.17 -11.47 -5.84
N PHE A 107 -13.34 -10.15 -5.84
CA PHE A 107 -13.93 -9.46 -6.98
C PHE A 107 -12.96 -9.45 -8.16
N LYS A 108 -13.50 -9.49 -9.37
CA LYS A 108 -12.73 -9.41 -10.60
C LYS A 108 -12.31 -7.95 -10.84
N VAL A 109 -11.01 -7.67 -10.65
CA VAL A 109 -10.43 -6.33 -10.80
C VAL A 109 -9.58 -6.27 -12.06
N THR A 110 -9.75 -5.21 -12.84
CA THR A 110 -8.93 -4.93 -14.03
C THR A 110 -8.65 -3.43 -14.16
N GLU A 111 -7.89 -3.06 -15.17
CA GLU A 111 -7.61 -1.67 -15.50
C GLU A 111 -7.75 -1.41 -16.99
N ILE A 112 -8.01 -0.16 -17.36
CA ILE A 112 -7.97 0.36 -18.72
C ILE A 112 -7.03 1.57 -18.79
N ILE A 113 -6.36 1.74 -19.94
CA ILE A 113 -5.57 2.95 -20.17
C ILE A 113 -6.52 4.11 -20.35
N VAL A 114 -6.32 5.18 -19.58
CA VAL A 114 -7.13 6.39 -19.64
C VAL A 114 -6.29 7.60 -19.98
N ASN A 115 -6.89 8.56 -20.67
CA ASN A 115 -6.27 9.83 -20.99
C ASN A 115 -6.13 10.70 -19.74
N HIS A 116 -4.95 11.26 -19.54
CA HIS A 116 -4.65 12.17 -18.44
C HIS A 116 -4.31 13.55 -18.99
N ARG A 117 -5.09 14.53 -18.59
CA ARG A 117 -4.88 15.94 -18.99
C ARG A 117 -3.96 16.65 -18.01
N SER A 118 -3.21 17.63 -18.50
CA SER A 118 -2.47 18.52 -17.61
C SER A 118 -3.43 19.33 -16.73
N ARG A 119 -3.03 19.58 -15.48
CA ARG A 119 -3.82 20.41 -14.56
C ARG A 119 -3.96 21.82 -15.12
N LYS A 120 -5.20 22.31 -15.21
CA LYS A 120 -5.50 23.67 -15.70
C LYS A 120 -5.55 24.70 -14.57
N TYR A 121 -5.98 24.30 -13.37
CA TYR A 121 -6.22 25.20 -12.25
C TYR A 121 -5.68 24.62 -10.94
N GLY A 122 -5.25 25.50 -10.03
CA GLY A 122 -4.84 25.18 -8.67
C GLY A 122 -3.42 24.62 -8.53
N GLU A 123 -2.84 24.82 -7.36
CA GLU A 123 -1.53 24.29 -6.98
C GLU A 123 -1.65 22.98 -6.19
N THR A 124 -0.61 22.16 -6.22
CA THR A 124 -0.57 20.92 -5.43
C THR A 124 -0.38 21.25 -3.96
N LYS A 125 -1.39 21.01 -3.13
CA LYS A 125 -1.35 21.21 -1.68
C LYS A 125 -0.56 20.13 -0.90
N TYR A 126 0.06 19.16 -1.57
CA TYR A 126 0.69 18.02 -0.91
C TYR A 126 2.21 18.12 -0.91
N GLY A 127 2.80 18.19 0.30
CA GLY A 127 4.25 18.16 0.56
C GLY A 127 4.84 16.75 0.74
N GLY A 128 6.11 16.66 1.16
CA GLY A 128 6.86 15.41 1.37
C GLY A 128 6.26 14.44 2.40
N SER A 129 5.46 14.93 3.36
CA SER A 129 4.72 14.12 4.34
C SER A 129 3.82 13.05 3.70
N ARG A 130 3.40 13.24 2.45
CA ARG A 130 2.57 12.27 1.71
C ARG A 130 3.26 10.91 1.52
N ILE A 131 4.58 10.89 1.40
CA ILE A 131 5.34 9.64 1.23
C ILE A 131 5.28 8.82 2.52
N LEU A 132 5.51 9.48 3.67
CA LEU A 132 5.41 8.83 4.97
C LEU A 132 4.00 8.31 5.27
N HIS A 133 2.96 9.12 5.03
CA HIS A 133 1.58 8.68 5.21
C HIS A 133 1.25 7.50 4.29
N GLY A 134 1.67 7.54 3.02
CA GLY A 134 1.48 6.43 2.09
C GLY A 134 2.19 5.14 2.54
N PHE A 135 3.36 5.25 3.14
CA PHE A 135 4.10 4.12 3.71
C PHE A 135 3.38 3.51 4.92
N PHE A 136 2.93 4.33 5.86
CA PHE A 136 2.16 3.85 7.02
C PHE A 136 0.81 3.26 6.62
N ASP A 137 0.13 3.86 5.65
CA ASP A 137 -1.10 3.32 5.09
C ASP A 137 -0.86 1.93 4.49
N LEU A 138 0.26 1.75 3.79
CA LEU A 138 0.65 0.46 3.19
C LEU A 138 0.90 -0.61 4.27
N ILE A 139 1.65 -0.27 5.33
CA ILE A 139 1.86 -1.16 6.48
C ILE A 139 0.52 -1.53 7.12
N THR A 140 -0.35 -0.55 7.30
CA THR A 140 -1.68 -0.77 7.89
C THR A 140 -2.49 -1.76 7.07
N ILE A 141 -2.48 -1.64 5.75
CA ILE A 141 -3.20 -2.57 4.87
C ILE A 141 -2.59 -3.97 4.91
N LEU A 142 -1.26 -4.06 4.90
CA LEU A 142 -0.55 -5.32 5.10
C LEU A 142 -1.00 -6.02 6.37
N PHE A 143 -0.97 -5.28 7.47
CA PHE A 143 -1.35 -5.78 8.78
C PHE A 143 -2.81 -6.23 8.81
N LEU A 144 -3.73 -5.37 8.35
CA LEU A 144 -5.16 -5.67 8.35
C LEU A 144 -5.52 -6.85 7.44
N ASN A 145 -4.80 -7.06 6.34
CA ASN A 145 -5.10 -8.12 5.41
C ASN A 145 -4.60 -9.49 5.83
N LYS A 146 -3.36 -9.54 6.30
CA LYS A 146 -2.68 -10.81 6.53
C LYS A 146 -2.67 -11.20 8.01
N TYR A 147 -2.63 -10.22 8.90
CA TYR A 147 -2.32 -10.45 10.31
C TYR A 147 -3.43 -10.06 11.30
N THR A 148 -4.58 -9.54 10.82
CA THR A 148 -5.70 -9.17 11.72
C THR A 148 -6.21 -10.36 12.53
N GLN A 149 -6.25 -11.53 11.92
CA GLN A 149 -6.72 -12.75 12.61
C GLN A 149 -5.61 -13.46 13.38
N GLN A 150 -4.34 -13.22 13.04
CA GLN A 150 -3.18 -13.89 13.64
C GLN A 150 -2.01 -12.90 13.84
N PRO A 151 -2.16 -11.88 14.69
CA PRO A 151 -1.12 -10.86 14.90
C PRO A 151 0.18 -11.44 15.47
N LEU A 152 0.08 -12.53 16.22
CA LEU A 152 1.22 -13.23 16.79
C LEU A 152 2.21 -13.74 15.73
N HIS A 153 1.74 -14.12 14.54
CA HIS A 153 2.63 -14.56 13.47
C HIS A 153 3.57 -13.44 12.99
N LEU A 154 3.12 -12.19 12.95
CA LEU A 154 3.97 -11.05 12.60
C LEU A 154 4.90 -10.69 13.74
N PHE A 155 4.33 -10.35 14.89
CA PHE A 155 5.11 -9.86 16.03
C PHE A 155 6.01 -10.95 16.62
N GLY A 156 5.54 -12.19 16.69
CA GLY A 156 6.31 -13.33 17.17
C GLY A 156 7.51 -13.63 16.25
N THR A 157 7.34 -13.61 14.93
CA THR A 157 8.46 -13.81 13.99
C THR A 157 9.51 -12.71 14.13
N ILE A 158 9.09 -11.45 14.23
CA ILE A 158 9.98 -10.32 14.44
C ILE A 158 10.68 -10.43 15.81
N GLY A 159 9.93 -10.74 16.86
CA GLY A 159 10.47 -10.91 18.21
C GLY A 159 11.50 -12.05 18.29
N ILE A 160 11.21 -13.21 17.70
CA ILE A 160 12.15 -14.34 17.64
C ILE A 160 13.42 -13.93 16.87
N PHE A 161 13.30 -13.21 15.76
CA PHE A 161 14.46 -12.74 15.00
C PHE A 161 15.35 -11.80 15.83
N PHE A 162 14.76 -10.83 16.50
CA PHE A 162 15.52 -9.90 17.36
C PHE A 162 16.10 -10.61 18.58
N SER A 163 15.31 -11.44 19.28
CA SER A 163 15.81 -12.19 20.45
C SER A 163 16.94 -13.12 20.09
N THR A 164 16.85 -13.87 18.99
CA THR A 164 17.94 -14.75 18.55
C THR A 164 19.19 -13.96 18.15
N SER A 165 19.03 -12.82 17.49
CA SER A 165 20.15 -11.92 17.16
C SER A 165 20.80 -11.34 18.41
N GLY A 166 20.01 -10.97 19.42
CA GLY A 166 20.50 -10.50 20.71
C GLY A 166 21.26 -11.58 21.46
N VAL A 167 20.71 -12.79 21.59
CA VAL A 167 21.39 -13.94 22.20
C VAL A 167 22.71 -14.24 21.48
N PHE A 168 22.73 -14.20 20.16
CA PHE A 168 23.97 -14.39 19.40
C PHE A 168 25.02 -13.30 19.72
N SER A 169 24.60 -12.04 19.86
CA SER A 169 25.49 -10.95 20.30
C SER A 169 26.09 -11.21 21.65
N GLU A 170 25.30 -11.68 22.62
CA GLU A 170 25.81 -12.04 23.98
C GLU A 170 26.81 -13.19 23.92
N PHE A 171 26.53 -14.21 23.10
CA PHE A 171 27.51 -15.30 22.91
C PHE A 171 28.84 -14.81 22.31
N LEU A 172 28.82 -13.86 21.39
CA LEU A 172 30.02 -13.25 20.84
C LEU A 172 30.82 -12.52 21.92
N VAL A 173 30.16 -11.75 22.80
CA VAL A 173 30.82 -11.04 23.91
C VAL A 173 31.47 -12.04 24.89
N LEU A 174 30.78 -13.13 25.23
CA LEU A 174 31.32 -14.20 26.05
C LEU A 174 32.53 -14.89 25.38
N TYR A 175 32.46 -15.16 24.08
CA TYR A 175 33.56 -15.71 23.30
C TYR A 175 34.80 -14.81 23.36
N TYR A 176 34.68 -13.50 23.14
CA TYR A 176 35.76 -12.54 23.24
C TYR A 176 36.40 -12.56 24.64
N LYS A 177 35.56 -12.64 25.68
CA LYS A 177 36.06 -12.66 27.03
C LYS A 177 36.83 -13.93 27.38
N TYR A 178 36.26 -15.11 27.12
CA TYR A 178 36.82 -16.38 27.62
C TYR A 178 37.87 -16.97 26.70
N PHE A 179 37.78 -16.77 25.37
CA PHE A 179 38.72 -17.34 24.42
C PHE A 179 39.83 -16.36 24.00
N LEU A 180 39.54 -15.09 23.93
CA LEU A 180 40.48 -14.06 23.49
C LEU A 180 41.02 -13.22 24.66
N GLY A 181 40.52 -13.43 25.89
CA GLY A 181 40.99 -12.73 27.10
C GLY A 181 40.63 -11.23 27.14
N GLU A 182 39.68 -10.78 26.28
CA GLU A 182 39.32 -9.37 26.20
C GLU A 182 38.35 -8.97 27.32
N PRO A 183 38.52 -7.79 27.95
CA PRO A 183 37.63 -7.36 29.02
C PRO A 183 36.24 -6.93 28.43
N PHE A 184 35.16 -7.11 29.19
CA PHE A 184 33.82 -6.71 28.82
C PHE A 184 33.72 -5.22 28.43
N SER A 185 34.53 -4.37 29.06
CA SER A 185 34.55 -2.93 28.77
C SER A 185 34.87 -2.59 27.30
N LYS A 186 35.63 -3.49 26.64
CA LYS A 186 35.96 -3.32 25.22
C LYS A 186 34.75 -3.57 24.29
N HIS A 187 33.80 -4.40 24.73
CA HIS A 187 32.63 -4.83 23.93
C HIS A 187 31.31 -4.38 24.54
N ILE A 188 31.32 -3.33 25.38
CA ILE A 188 30.11 -2.85 26.08
C ILE A 188 28.99 -2.44 25.15
N ALA A 189 29.32 -1.86 23.99
CA ALA A 189 28.31 -1.48 22.98
C ALA A 189 27.60 -2.71 22.38
N LEU A 190 28.36 -3.81 22.16
CA LEU A 190 27.81 -5.07 21.63
C LEU A 190 26.95 -5.78 22.69
N LEU A 191 27.37 -5.76 23.94
CA LEU A 191 26.63 -6.29 25.07
C LEU A 191 25.32 -5.53 25.27
N MET A 192 25.36 -4.19 25.28
CA MET A 192 24.13 -3.37 25.39
C MET A 192 23.19 -3.58 24.20
N LEU A 193 23.72 -3.72 22.98
CA LEU A 193 22.94 -4.04 21.82
C LEU A 193 22.23 -5.40 21.94
N GLY A 194 22.96 -6.42 22.43
CA GLY A 194 22.40 -7.74 22.65
C GLY A 194 21.23 -7.72 23.63
N ILE A 195 21.42 -7.07 24.79
CA ILE A 195 20.35 -6.91 25.79
C ILE A 195 19.16 -6.16 25.20
N MET A 196 19.39 -5.06 24.47
CA MET A 196 18.33 -4.24 23.86
C MET A 196 17.52 -5.02 22.81
N LEU A 197 18.13 -5.97 22.11
CA LEU A 197 17.45 -6.80 21.11
C LEU A 197 16.63 -7.94 21.73
N ILE A 198 16.97 -8.37 22.97
CA ILE A 198 16.24 -9.44 23.68
C ILE A 198 14.98 -8.88 24.36
N VAL A 199 15.04 -7.66 24.87
CA VAL A 199 13.93 -6.99 25.58
C VAL A 199 12.94 -6.36 24.59
#